data_34a1785dcfedd3c5a48072d0dea49012
#
_entry.id   34a1785dcfedd3c5a48072d0dea49012
#
_cell.length_a   1.000
_cell.length_b   1.000
_cell.length_c   1.000
_cell.angle_alpha   90.00
_cell.angle_beta   90.00
_cell.angle_gamma   90.00
#
_symmetry.space_group_name_H-M   'P 1'
#
loop_
_entity.id
_entity.type
_entity.pdbx_description
1 polymer ?
#
loop_
_entity_poly.entity_id
_entity_poly.type
_entity_poly.pdbx_seq_one_letter_code
_entity_poly.pdbx_strand_id
1 'polypeptide(L)'
;MNKKLKQESSSLWRQSIRAPLIVIVLLTTFALTILFYFSQDRNGEVYARYIETLSEYKYLDARLHLGMDRIRYNKGADSLAIEAGIMSLREIAVSVSTSIETFRAAGDWMPEYSQVDAFDREVLNKISITRRYLKERRQWLNECDAFIEKLWHSPLSNKAEIFNVLDSAKVGELPSLPEGVELSEDLYAELEQLLKTNREN
;
A
#
# COMPACT_ATOMS: atom_id res chain seq x y z
N MET A 1 47.28 -28.60 -69.91
CA MET A 1 47.70 -29.00 -68.57
C MET A 1 47.43 -27.91 -67.47
N ASN A 2 46.65 -26.87 -67.72
CA ASN A 2 46.55 -25.70 -66.80
C ASN A 2 45.13 -25.52 -66.06
N LYS A 3 44.16 -26.37 -66.31
CA LYS A 3 42.86 -26.20 -65.64
C LYS A 3 42.77 -26.84 -64.26
N LYS A 4 43.48 -27.97 -64.02
CA LYS A 4 43.45 -28.64 -62.69
C LYS A 4 44.12 -27.85 -61.56
N LEU A 5 45.24 -27.20 -61.85
CA LEU A 5 46.01 -26.39 -60.90
C LEU A 5 45.23 -25.12 -60.42
N LYS A 6 44.37 -24.58 -61.27
CA LYS A 6 43.56 -23.39 -60.93
C LYS A 6 42.34 -23.76 -60.02
N GLN A 7 41.87 -25.00 -60.08
CA GLN A 7 40.77 -25.48 -59.33
C GLN A 7 41.14 -25.89 -57.87
N GLU A 8 42.34 -26.43 -57.69
CA GLU A 8 42.90 -26.77 -56.38
C GLU A 8 43.28 -25.53 -55.56
N SER A 9 43.86 -24.53 -56.20
CA SER A 9 44.17 -23.29 -55.46
C SER A 9 42.98 -22.49 -54.99
N SER A 10 41.84 -22.56 -55.71
CA SER A 10 40.58 -21.89 -55.27
C SER A 10 39.87 -22.66 -54.14
N SER A 11 40.08 -23.95 -54.03
CA SER A 11 39.48 -24.74 -52.92
C SER A 11 40.27 -24.56 -51.62
N LEU A 12 41.56 -24.49 -51.66
CA LEU A 12 42.45 -24.25 -50.52
C LEU A 12 42.28 -22.83 -49.99
N TRP A 13 42.07 -21.86 -50.85
CA TRP A 13 41.83 -20.46 -50.46
C TRP A 13 40.48 -20.29 -49.79
N ARG A 14 39.44 -20.96 -50.27
CA ARG A 14 38.10 -21.01 -49.64
C ARG A 14 38.09 -21.75 -48.30
N GLN A 15 38.88 -22.78 -48.09
CA GLN A 15 39.06 -23.47 -46.82
C GLN A 15 39.82 -22.61 -45.79
N SER A 16 40.87 -21.89 -46.25
CA SER A 16 41.70 -21.01 -45.40
C SER A 16 40.93 -19.83 -44.83
N ILE A 17 39.92 -19.30 -45.51
CA ILE A 17 39.10 -18.19 -45.04
C ILE A 17 37.90 -18.67 -44.15
N ARG A 18 37.39 -19.89 -44.40
CA ARG A 18 36.27 -20.41 -43.64
C ARG A 18 36.62 -20.73 -42.18
N ALA A 19 37.81 -21.25 -41.92
CA ALA A 19 38.24 -21.57 -40.55
C ALA A 19 38.33 -20.33 -39.63
N PRO A 20 38.97 -19.21 -39.98
CA PRO A 20 38.99 -18.04 -39.11
C PRO A 20 37.61 -17.39 -38.98
N LEU A 21 36.75 -17.46 -40.02
CA LEU A 21 35.40 -16.90 -39.97
C LEU A 21 34.53 -17.68 -39.00
N ILE A 22 34.60 -19.01 -38.95
CA ILE A 22 33.93 -19.86 -38.00
C ILE A 22 34.38 -19.55 -36.56
N VAL A 23 35.67 -19.36 -36.34
CA VAL A 23 36.25 -19.02 -35.04
C VAL A 23 35.72 -17.65 -34.55
N ILE A 24 35.67 -16.65 -35.45
CA ILE A 24 35.14 -15.32 -35.12
C ILE A 24 33.66 -15.41 -34.75
N VAL A 25 32.84 -16.16 -35.52
CA VAL A 25 31.41 -16.35 -35.22
C VAL A 25 31.23 -17.04 -33.89
N LEU A 26 31.99 -18.08 -33.56
CA LEU A 26 31.95 -18.76 -32.29
C LEU A 26 32.32 -17.85 -31.12
N LEU A 27 33.40 -17.05 -31.28
CA LEU A 27 33.83 -16.09 -30.25
C LEU A 27 32.81 -14.98 -30.04
N THR A 28 32.19 -14.45 -31.08
CA THR A 28 31.15 -13.42 -30.96
C THR A 28 29.89 -14.02 -30.34
N THR A 29 29.47 -15.22 -30.71
CA THR A 29 28.31 -15.90 -30.08
C THR A 29 28.57 -16.18 -28.62
N PHE A 30 29.78 -16.63 -28.26
CA PHE A 30 30.18 -16.89 -26.88
C PHE A 30 30.20 -15.58 -26.05
N ALA A 31 30.77 -14.51 -26.60
CA ALA A 31 30.80 -13.20 -25.95
C ALA A 31 29.39 -12.63 -25.75
N LEU A 32 28.49 -12.77 -26.75
CA LEU A 32 27.11 -12.37 -26.65
C LEU A 32 26.33 -13.22 -25.62
N THR A 33 26.59 -14.53 -25.55
CA THR A 33 25.97 -15.42 -24.54
C THR A 33 26.42 -15.04 -23.15
N ILE A 34 27.70 -14.73 -22.95
CA ILE A 34 28.21 -14.25 -21.65
C ILE A 34 27.58 -12.92 -21.28
N LEU A 35 27.56 -11.94 -22.21
CA LEU A 35 26.93 -10.64 -21.99
C LEU A 35 25.44 -10.77 -21.65
N PHE A 36 24.72 -11.63 -22.35
CA PHE A 36 23.31 -11.93 -22.10
C PHE A 36 23.12 -12.56 -20.72
N TYR A 37 23.95 -13.54 -20.35
CA TYR A 37 23.91 -14.20 -19.04
C TYR A 37 24.17 -13.18 -17.91
N PHE A 38 25.19 -12.36 -18.01
CA PHE A 38 25.49 -11.32 -17.02
C PHE A 38 24.46 -10.19 -16.99
N SER A 39 23.81 -9.89 -18.11
CA SER A 39 22.73 -8.90 -18.17
C SER A 39 21.43 -9.40 -17.54
N GLN A 40 21.15 -10.70 -17.68
CA GLN A 40 19.90 -11.29 -17.18
C GLN A 40 19.91 -11.56 -15.68
N ASP A 41 21.06 -11.92 -15.11
CA ASP A 41 21.12 -12.47 -13.75
C ASP A 41 21.10 -11.39 -12.64
N ARG A 42 21.55 -10.17 -12.93
CA ARG A 42 21.64 -9.11 -11.90
C ARG A 42 20.39 -8.27 -11.77
N ASN A 43 19.72 -7.95 -12.86
CA ASN A 43 18.61 -6.98 -12.85
C ASN A 43 17.25 -7.65 -12.64
N GLY A 44 17.09 -8.90 -13.04
CA GLY A 44 15.81 -9.62 -12.97
C GLY A 44 15.36 -9.92 -11.54
N GLU A 45 16.26 -10.43 -10.70
CA GLU A 45 15.93 -10.81 -9.30
C GLU A 45 15.59 -9.58 -8.46
N VAL A 46 16.34 -8.53 -8.66
CA VAL A 46 16.18 -7.30 -7.89
C VAL A 46 14.92 -6.55 -8.32
N TYR A 47 14.64 -6.49 -9.63
CA TYR A 47 13.38 -5.93 -10.14
C TYR A 47 12.17 -6.76 -9.68
N ALA A 48 12.28 -8.08 -9.68
CA ALA A 48 11.23 -8.96 -9.17
C ALA A 48 10.95 -8.67 -7.69
N ARG A 49 11.98 -8.54 -6.86
CA ARG A 49 11.86 -8.16 -5.45
C ARG A 49 11.17 -6.81 -5.25
N TYR A 50 11.52 -5.81 -6.06
CA TYR A 50 10.88 -4.50 -6.01
C TYR A 50 9.38 -4.58 -6.33
N ILE A 51 9.01 -5.29 -7.38
CA ILE A 51 7.61 -5.52 -7.76
C ILE A 51 6.86 -6.29 -6.67
N GLU A 52 7.48 -7.29 -6.07
CA GLU A 52 6.91 -8.06 -4.95
C GLU A 52 6.63 -7.13 -3.76
N THR A 53 7.60 -6.32 -3.35
CA THR A 53 7.45 -5.37 -2.25
C THR A 53 6.36 -4.32 -2.52
N LEU A 54 6.26 -3.80 -3.75
CA LEU A 54 5.18 -2.89 -4.15
C LEU A 54 3.81 -3.58 -4.15
N SER A 55 3.76 -4.84 -4.53
CA SER A 55 2.52 -5.62 -4.51
C SER A 55 2.05 -5.89 -3.08
N GLU A 56 2.98 -6.17 -2.18
CA GLU A 56 2.72 -6.32 -0.75
C GLU A 56 2.24 -5.00 -0.12
N TYR A 57 2.85 -3.87 -0.49
CA TYR A 57 2.38 -2.54 -0.09
C TYR A 57 0.91 -2.32 -0.49
N LYS A 58 0.57 -2.57 -1.76
CA LYS A 58 -0.81 -2.42 -2.25
C LYS A 58 -1.79 -3.32 -1.51
N TYR A 59 -1.40 -4.56 -1.21
CA TYR A 59 -2.22 -5.48 -0.45
C TYR A 59 -2.48 -4.98 0.98
N LEU A 60 -1.44 -4.54 1.68
CA LEU A 60 -1.58 -3.99 3.03
C LEU A 60 -2.38 -2.69 3.05
N ASP A 61 -2.20 -1.85 2.04
CA ASP A 61 -2.96 -0.62 1.87
C ASP A 61 -4.47 -0.89 1.72
N ALA A 62 -4.83 -1.83 0.86
CA ALA A 62 -6.22 -2.27 0.68
C ALA A 62 -6.79 -2.90 1.96
N ARG A 63 -5.99 -3.70 2.67
CA ARG A 63 -6.38 -4.31 3.95
C ARG A 63 -6.60 -3.27 5.05
N LEU A 64 -5.77 -2.22 5.09
CA LEU A 64 -5.94 -1.11 6.01
C LEU A 64 -7.25 -0.37 5.74
N HIS A 65 -7.58 -0.08 4.48
CA HIS A 65 -8.85 0.53 4.10
C HIS A 65 -10.05 -0.30 4.55
N LEU A 66 -10.03 -1.61 4.26
CA LEU A 66 -11.10 -2.51 4.72
C LEU A 66 -11.20 -2.57 6.25
N GLY A 67 -10.07 -2.48 6.95
CA GLY A 67 -10.04 -2.41 8.40
C GLY A 67 -10.69 -1.12 8.93
N MET A 68 -10.40 0.02 8.31
CA MET A 68 -11.01 1.31 8.66
C MET A 68 -12.51 1.32 8.40
N ASP A 69 -12.97 0.78 7.27
CA ASP A 69 -14.40 0.62 6.98
C ASP A 69 -15.08 -0.24 8.03
N ARG A 70 -14.45 -1.33 8.46
CA ARG A 70 -14.99 -2.17 9.54
C ARG A 70 -15.13 -1.42 10.86
N ILE A 71 -14.14 -0.59 11.24
CA ILE A 71 -14.26 0.26 12.45
C ILE A 71 -15.38 1.27 12.29
N ARG A 72 -15.57 1.82 11.10
CA ARG A 72 -16.67 2.75 10.84
C ARG A 72 -18.04 2.12 11.06
N TYR A 73 -18.22 0.88 10.60
CA TYR A 73 -19.52 0.20 10.57
C TYR A 73 -19.70 -0.87 11.66
N ASN A 74 -18.67 -1.20 12.44
CA ASN A 74 -18.76 -2.30 13.41
C ASN A 74 -18.01 -1.98 14.72
N LYS A 75 -18.73 -2.03 15.85
CA LYS A 75 -18.20 -1.83 17.21
C LYS A 75 -17.08 -2.80 17.62
N GLY A 76 -16.94 -3.94 16.95
CA GLY A 76 -15.99 -5.00 17.30
C GLY A 76 -14.73 -5.02 16.43
N ALA A 77 -14.50 -4.02 15.58
CA ALA A 77 -13.30 -4.00 14.77
C ALA A 77 -12.07 -3.74 15.63
N ASP A 78 -11.12 -4.64 15.54
CA ASP A 78 -9.90 -4.66 16.33
C ASP A 78 -8.97 -3.51 15.94
N SER A 79 -8.95 -2.44 16.74
CA SER A 79 -8.04 -1.31 16.56
C SER A 79 -6.58 -1.73 16.60
N LEU A 80 -6.25 -2.86 17.27
CA LEU A 80 -4.91 -3.43 17.32
C LEU A 80 -4.50 -3.99 15.95
N ALA A 81 -5.44 -4.60 15.21
CA ALA A 81 -5.18 -5.09 13.86
C ALA A 81 -4.86 -3.95 12.88
N ILE A 82 -5.48 -2.77 13.06
CA ILE A 82 -5.16 -1.58 12.25
C ILE A 82 -3.81 -0.99 12.63
N GLU A 83 -3.50 -0.89 13.92
CA GLU A 83 -2.17 -0.43 14.38
C GLU A 83 -1.07 -1.37 13.86
N ALA A 84 -1.28 -2.68 13.89
CA ALA A 84 -0.37 -3.65 13.28
C ALA A 84 -0.23 -3.42 11.75
N GLY A 85 -1.34 -3.17 11.05
CA GLY A 85 -1.33 -2.83 9.63
C GLY A 85 -0.54 -1.55 9.32
N ILE A 86 -0.66 -0.51 10.16
CA ILE A 86 0.11 0.73 10.06
C ILE A 86 1.62 0.46 10.23
N MET A 87 1.99 -0.38 11.20
CA MET A 87 3.39 -0.75 11.42
C MET A 87 3.97 -1.49 10.22
N SER A 88 3.24 -2.49 9.70
CA SER A 88 3.66 -3.23 8.51
C SER A 88 3.79 -2.34 7.26
N LEU A 89 2.86 -1.40 7.03
CA LEU A 89 2.95 -0.42 5.96
C LEU A 89 4.22 0.43 6.05
N ARG A 90 4.58 0.86 7.26
CA ARG A 90 5.80 1.63 7.49
C ARG A 90 7.06 0.80 7.21
N GLU A 91 7.10 -0.44 7.65
CA GLU A 91 8.22 -1.37 7.41
C GLU A 91 8.43 -1.61 5.92
N ILE A 92 7.35 -1.82 5.16
CA ILE A 92 7.43 -2.00 3.72
C ILE A 92 7.88 -0.72 3.01
N ALA A 93 7.40 0.45 3.41
CA ALA A 93 7.86 1.71 2.84
C ALA A 93 9.38 1.88 3.04
N VAL A 94 9.90 1.60 4.23
CA VAL A 94 11.34 1.60 4.50
C VAL A 94 12.07 0.58 3.62
N SER A 95 11.51 -0.62 3.44
CA SER A 95 12.08 -1.66 2.59
C SER A 95 12.15 -1.24 1.11
N VAL A 96 11.09 -0.56 0.61
CA VAL A 96 11.07 0.02 -0.74
C VAL A 96 12.20 1.04 -0.91
N SER A 97 12.29 2.00 0.00
CA SER A 97 13.31 3.07 -0.04
C SER A 97 14.74 2.49 0.02
N THR A 98 14.96 1.52 0.92
CA THR A 98 16.28 0.84 1.04
C THR A 98 16.63 0.03 -0.22
N SER A 99 15.64 -0.65 -0.80
CA SER A 99 15.84 -1.39 -2.05
C SER A 99 16.26 -0.45 -3.18
N ILE A 100 15.61 0.70 -3.31
CA ILE A 100 15.94 1.72 -4.31
C ILE A 100 17.36 2.25 -4.14
N GLU A 101 17.84 2.50 -2.92
CA GLU A 101 19.21 2.89 -2.66
C GLU A 101 20.22 1.81 -3.06
N THR A 102 19.91 0.55 -2.79
CA THR A 102 20.73 -0.60 -3.18
C THR A 102 20.84 -0.72 -4.71
N PHE A 103 19.77 -0.50 -5.43
CA PHE A 103 19.74 -0.50 -6.91
C PHE A 103 20.57 0.63 -7.49
N ARG A 104 20.45 1.82 -6.91
CA ARG A 104 21.19 2.99 -7.36
C ARG A 104 22.68 2.79 -7.21
N ALA A 105 23.12 2.14 -6.14
CA ALA A 105 24.52 1.77 -5.93
C ALA A 105 25.00 0.76 -6.99
N ALA A 106 24.12 -0.04 -7.58
CA ALA A 106 24.42 -0.98 -8.65
C ALA A 106 24.44 -0.36 -10.05
N GLY A 107 24.04 0.92 -10.20
CA GLY A 107 24.02 1.64 -11.49
C GLY A 107 22.84 1.29 -12.40
N ASP A 108 21.80 0.69 -11.86
CA ASP A 108 20.61 0.27 -12.60
C ASP A 108 19.58 1.41 -12.78
N TRP A 109 18.64 1.19 -13.71
CA TRP A 109 17.51 2.11 -13.90
C TRP A 109 16.68 2.25 -12.62
N MET A 110 16.46 3.49 -12.20
CA MET A 110 15.82 3.80 -10.94
C MET A 110 14.77 4.89 -11.09
N PRO A 111 13.70 4.84 -10.25
CA PRO A 111 12.82 5.99 -10.06
C PRO A 111 13.63 7.22 -9.63
N GLU A 112 13.22 8.40 -10.06
CA GLU A 112 13.83 9.64 -9.59
C GLU A 112 13.69 9.81 -8.08
N TYR A 113 14.64 10.46 -7.41
CA TYR A 113 14.57 10.75 -5.98
C TYR A 113 13.26 11.45 -5.59
N SER A 114 12.78 12.35 -6.43
CA SER A 114 11.52 13.06 -6.24
C SER A 114 10.31 12.12 -6.13
N GLN A 115 10.32 11.00 -6.85
CA GLN A 115 9.23 10.00 -6.80
C GLN A 115 9.31 9.16 -5.53
N VAL A 116 10.50 8.81 -5.07
CA VAL A 116 10.72 8.09 -3.80
C VAL A 116 10.31 8.95 -2.62
N ASP A 117 10.75 10.20 -2.58
CA ASP A 117 10.37 11.17 -1.54
C ASP A 117 8.87 11.46 -1.55
N ALA A 118 8.24 11.47 -2.72
CA ALA A 118 6.79 11.64 -2.83
C ALA A 118 6.05 10.44 -2.26
N PHE A 119 6.51 9.22 -2.58
CA PHE A 119 5.96 7.98 -2.04
C PHE A 119 6.07 7.93 -0.50
N ASP A 120 7.25 8.19 0.06
CA ASP A 120 7.47 8.19 1.50
C ASP A 120 6.57 9.22 2.22
N ARG A 121 6.44 10.43 1.66
CA ARG A 121 5.55 11.47 2.20
C ARG A 121 4.09 11.04 2.16
N GLU A 122 3.66 10.38 1.09
CA GLU A 122 2.29 9.89 0.95
C GLU A 122 1.98 8.80 1.99
N VAL A 123 2.89 7.85 2.19
CA VAL A 123 2.77 6.81 3.22
C VAL A 123 2.69 7.42 4.62
N LEU A 124 3.60 8.35 4.96
CA LEU A 124 3.61 9.01 6.26
C LEU A 124 2.34 9.83 6.49
N ASN A 125 1.85 10.53 5.48
CA ASN A 125 0.60 11.28 5.55
C ASN A 125 -0.59 10.34 5.78
N LYS A 126 -0.66 9.23 5.07
CA LYS A 126 -1.70 8.21 5.25
C LYS A 126 -1.69 7.62 6.67
N ILE A 127 -0.53 7.27 7.18
CA ILE A 127 -0.35 6.80 8.56
C ILE A 127 -0.86 7.85 9.56
N SER A 128 -0.50 9.12 9.36
CA SER A 128 -0.91 10.22 10.23
C SER A 128 -2.44 10.40 10.23
N ILE A 129 -3.05 10.41 9.05
CA ILE A 129 -4.51 10.54 8.89
C ILE A 129 -5.22 9.35 9.56
N THR A 130 -4.75 8.13 9.33
CA THR A 130 -5.35 6.93 9.93
C THR A 130 -5.28 6.96 11.45
N ARG A 131 -4.14 7.32 12.04
CA ARG A 131 -3.99 7.45 13.49
C ARG A 131 -4.87 8.54 14.07
N ARG A 132 -4.97 9.68 13.39
CA ARG A 132 -5.87 10.76 13.81
C ARG A 132 -7.31 10.28 13.83
N TYR A 133 -7.77 9.64 12.75
CA TYR A 133 -9.11 9.07 12.67
C TYR A 133 -9.40 8.08 13.80
N LEU A 134 -8.48 7.14 14.08
CA LEU A 134 -8.64 6.17 15.17
C LEU A 134 -8.75 6.85 16.53
N LYS A 135 -7.96 7.90 16.76
CA LYS A 135 -8.01 8.68 18.00
C LYS A 135 -9.34 9.42 18.16
N GLU A 136 -9.77 10.13 17.13
CA GLU A 136 -11.02 10.90 17.09
C GLU A 136 -12.22 9.97 17.25
N ARG A 137 -12.21 8.81 16.56
CA ARG A 137 -13.27 7.80 16.68
C ARG A 137 -13.35 7.21 18.08
N ARG A 138 -12.23 6.89 18.71
CA ARG A 138 -12.18 6.40 20.09
C ARG A 138 -12.69 7.44 21.08
N GLN A 139 -12.28 8.69 20.90
CA GLN A 139 -12.74 9.80 21.74
C GLN A 139 -14.27 9.95 21.62
N TRP A 140 -14.80 9.98 20.41
CA TRP A 140 -16.23 10.08 20.16
C TRP A 140 -17.02 8.90 20.77
N LEU A 141 -16.53 7.66 20.66
CA LEU A 141 -17.16 6.50 21.31
C LEU A 141 -17.19 6.66 22.83
N ASN A 142 -16.11 7.14 23.45
CA ASN A 142 -16.06 7.39 24.88
C ASN A 142 -17.06 8.50 25.30
N GLU A 143 -17.20 9.54 24.50
CA GLU A 143 -18.20 10.60 24.72
C GLU A 143 -19.63 10.05 24.59
N CYS A 144 -19.90 9.20 23.62
CA CYS A 144 -21.18 8.50 23.51
C CYS A 144 -21.47 7.64 24.74
N ASP A 145 -20.49 6.90 25.25
CA ASP A 145 -20.67 6.03 26.41
C ASP A 145 -20.90 6.88 27.70
N ALA A 146 -20.18 7.99 27.86
CA ALA A 146 -20.43 8.93 28.95
C ALA A 146 -21.82 9.58 28.87
N PHE A 147 -22.29 9.91 27.67
CA PHE A 147 -23.64 10.42 27.46
C PHE A 147 -24.72 9.36 27.80
N ILE A 148 -24.52 8.12 27.39
CA ILE A 148 -25.38 7.00 27.72
C ILE A 148 -25.48 6.83 29.23
N GLU A 149 -24.39 6.95 29.97
CA GLU A 149 -24.38 6.87 31.44
C GLU A 149 -25.20 8.01 32.07
N LYS A 150 -25.00 9.26 31.59
CA LYS A 150 -25.86 10.39 32.05
C LYS A 150 -27.33 10.16 31.75
N LEU A 151 -27.63 9.67 30.53
CA LEU A 151 -28.99 9.38 30.13
C LEU A 151 -29.63 8.29 31.01
N TRP A 152 -28.86 7.27 31.41
CA TRP A 152 -29.31 6.18 32.25
C TRP A 152 -29.81 6.68 33.63
N HIS A 153 -29.10 7.67 34.17
CA HIS A 153 -29.46 8.27 35.48
C HIS A 153 -30.52 9.37 35.37
N SER A 154 -30.93 9.77 34.18
CA SER A 154 -31.99 10.79 34.00
C SER A 154 -33.40 10.19 34.23
N PRO A 155 -34.40 10.99 34.62
CA PRO A 155 -35.75 10.52 34.84
C PRO A 155 -36.60 10.35 33.56
N LEU A 156 -35.97 10.31 32.39
CA LEU A 156 -36.65 10.28 31.10
C LEU A 156 -37.35 8.93 30.80
N SER A 157 -38.55 8.99 30.18
CA SER A 157 -39.30 7.81 29.77
C SER A 157 -38.85 7.23 28.41
N ASN A 158 -38.31 8.06 27.51
CA ASN A 158 -38.03 7.69 26.12
C ASN A 158 -36.55 7.35 25.85
N LYS A 159 -35.84 6.84 26.86
CA LYS A 159 -34.41 6.50 26.75
C LYS A 159 -34.11 5.52 25.63
N ALA A 160 -34.99 4.56 25.36
CA ALA A 160 -34.79 3.54 24.34
C ALA A 160 -34.65 4.12 22.93
N GLU A 161 -35.39 5.18 22.62
CA GLU A 161 -35.30 5.85 21.31
C GLU A 161 -33.96 6.53 21.12
N ILE A 162 -33.44 7.20 22.16
CA ILE A 162 -32.14 7.86 22.12
C ILE A 162 -30.99 6.84 22.03
N PHE A 163 -31.12 5.70 22.75
CA PHE A 163 -30.15 4.61 22.63
C PHE A 163 -30.09 4.06 21.19
N ASN A 164 -31.26 3.89 20.53
CA ASN A 164 -31.30 3.44 19.14
C ASN A 164 -30.64 4.43 18.21
N VAL A 165 -30.84 5.75 18.39
CA VAL A 165 -30.18 6.80 17.64
C VAL A 165 -28.67 6.72 17.80
N LEU A 166 -28.18 6.61 19.04
CA LEU A 166 -26.73 6.50 19.29
C LEU A 166 -26.14 5.20 18.76
N ASP A 167 -26.87 4.09 18.86
CA ASP A 167 -26.41 2.81 18.32
C ASP A 167 -26.36 2.82 16.80
N SER A 168 -27.32 3.43 16.12
CA SER A 168 -27.28 3.68 14.67
C SER A 168 -26.09 4.58 14.30
N ALA A 169 -25.86 5.66 15.05
CA ALA A 169 -24.71 6.53 14.84
C ALA A 169 -23.38 5.79 15.07
N LYS A 170 -23.31 4.89 16.06
CA LYS A 170 -22.11 4.09 16.34
C LYS A 170 -21.75 3.11 15.20
N VAL A 171 -22.72 2.69 14.39
CA VAL A 171 -22.49 1.86 13.21
C VAL A 171 -22.37 2.67 11.89
N GLY A 172 -22.20 3.98 11.99
CA GLY A 172 -21.95 4.85 10.83
C GLY A 172 -23.21 5.30 10.09
N GLU A 173 -24.40 5.02 10.61
CA GLU A 173 -25.63 5.61 10.10
C GLU A 173 -25.70 7.09 10.52
N LEU A 174 -26.46 7.89 9.77
CA LEU A 174 -26.72 9.30 10.07
C LEU A 174 -28.18 9.44 10.55
N PRO A 175 -28.47 9.03 11.80
CA PRO A 175 -29.83 9.08 12.28
C PRO A 175 -30.29 10.53 12.47
N SER A 176 -31.56 10.78 12.25
CA SER A 176 -32.24 11.99 12.69
C SER A 176 -32.71 11.82 14.14
N LEU A 177 -32.76 12.94 14.85
CA LEU A 177 -33.40 12.94 16.18
C LEU A 177 -34.89 12.60 16.05
N PRO A 178 -35.43 11.70 16.88
CA PRO A 178 -36.83 11.34 16.85
C PRO A 178 -37.69 12.57 17.22
N GLU A 179 -38.79 12.75 16.51
CA GLU A 179 -39.77 13.80 16.84
C GLU A 179 -40.42 13.49 18.17
N GLY A 180 -40.50 14.49 19.08
CA GLY A 180 -41.23 14.38 20.34
C GLY A 180 -40.44 13.79 21.51
N VAL A 181 -39.11 13.65 21.41
CA VAL A 181 -38.27 13.28 22.56
C VAL A 181 -38.10 14.49 23.47
N GLU A 182 -38.67 14.40 24.66
CA GLU A 182 -38.49 15.40 25.71
C GLU A 182 -37.13 15.22 26.40
N LEU A 183 -36.11 15.93 25.91
CA LEU A 183 -34.81 16.05 26.55
C LEU A 183 -34.69 17.42 27.25
N SER A 184 -33.93 17.50 28.35
CA SER A 184 -33.50 18.79 28.86
C SER A 184 -32.62 19.49 27.79
N GLU A 185 -32.64 20.83 27.79
CA GLU A 185 -31.85 21.63 26.82
C GLU A 185 -30.39 21.20 26.79
N ASP A 186 -29.79 20.91 27.94
CA ASP A 186 -28.39 20.49 28.07
C ASP A 186 -28.15 19.12 27.41
N LEU A 187 -29.00 18.14 27.63
CA LEU A 187 -28.88 16.81 27.02
C LEU A 187 -29.19 16.82 25.53
N TYR A 188 -30.10 17.69 25.10
CA TYR A 188 -30.37 17.88 23.68
C TYR A 188 -29.14 18.47 22.92
N ALA A 189 -28.56 19.52 23.49
CA ALA A 189 -27.37 20.15 22.91
C ALA A 189 -26.17 19.18 22.84
N GLU A 190 -25.97 18.39 23.92
CA GLU A 190 -24.90 17.38 23.95
C GLU A 190 -25.12 16.27 22.90
N LEU A 191 -26.34 15.77 22.75
CA LEU A 191 -26.70 14.76 21.73
C LEU A 191 -26.52 15.31 20.32
N GLU A 192 -26.98 16.52 20.06
CA GLU A 192 -26.81 17.19 18.76
C GLU A 192 -25.34 17.36 18.42
N GLN A 193 -24.53 17.75 19.38
CA GLN A 193 -23.07 17.87 19.19
C GLN A 193 -22.42 16.52 18.88
N LEU A 194 -22.80 15.43 19.59
CA LEU A 194 -22.30 14.09 19.32
C LEU A 194 -22.64 13.62 17.90
N LEU A 195 -23.88 13.86 17.46
CA LEU A 195 -24.33 13.48 16.12
C LEU A 195 -23.65 14.33 15.04
N LYS A 196 -23.40 15.63 15.31
CA LYS A 196 -22.66 16.51 14.41
C LYS A 196 -21.20 16.05 14.25
N THR A 197 -20.53 15.75 15.35
CA THR A 197 -19.13 15.26 15.33
C THR A 197 -19.01 13.94 14.52
N ASN A 198 -20.03 13.07 14.61
CA ASN A 198 -20.04 11.84 13.80
C ASN A 198 -20.22 12.09 12.30
N ARG A 199 -20.84 13.21 11.89
CA ARG A 199 -20.99 13.59 10.47
C ARG A 199 -19.73 14.17 9.87
N GLU A 200 -18.91 14.83 10.69
CA GLU A 200 -17.69 15.52 10.27
C GLU A 200 -16.46 14.58 10.21
N ASN A 201 -16.52 13.41 10.86
CA ASN A 201 -15.50 12.36 10.90
C ASN A 201 -15.84 11.20 9.94
#